data_c4b113b847c293e5b8c31cc20e5ef13d
#
_entry.id   c4b113b847c293e5b8c31cc20e5ef13d
#
_cell.length_a   1.000
_cell.length_b   1.000
_cell.length_c   1.000
_cell.angle_alpha   90.00
_cell.angle_beta   90.00
_cell.angle_gamma   90.00
#
_symmetry.space_group_name_H-M   'P 1'
#
loop_
_entity.id
_entity.type
_entity.pdbx_description
1 polymer ?
#
loop_
_entity_poly.entity_id
_entity_poly.type
_entity_poly.pdbx_seq_one_letter_code
_entity_poly.pdbx_strand_id
1 'polypeptide(L)'
;MNEKKDLKLNLPNTNIPMKAGLNKREPEFLKDWNERSLYKKIRLSKKGKPRFILHDGPPYANGKIHIGHAVNKVLKDIVVKSKSLAGFDAPYTPGWDCHGLPIEQQVEKKIGKKRKQLSRKEFRDLCREYASEQVLLQKEDFIRLGVLGDWENPYVTLNQEFEGDAVNAFSRIFHNGHVEKGFKPVHWCPECGSSLAEAEVEYIDKISNSIDVKFPLSEDSKKTFSDRISKKIDGDVEIAIWTTTPWTIPGNQAICVNKNLNYSILNTSKGYLIIAVDLIQDCMNRWKTTIIEDLGEFKGEQLLDLDAIHPLFKRRSKILHGDHVTTETGTGC
;
A
#
# COMPACT_ATOMS: atom_id res chain seq x y z
N MET A 1 -76.50 8.46 -16.91
CA MET A 1 -75.82 7.32 -16.24
C MET A 1 -74.60 6.96 -17.07
N ASN A 2 -73.41 7.30 -16.58
CA ASN A 2 -72.16 6.94 -17.26
C ASN A 2 -71.80 5.51 -16.90
N GLU A 3 -71.88 4.58 -17.81
CA GLU A 3 -71.28 3.27 -17.67
C GLU A 3 -69.76 3.38 -17.56
N LYS A 4 -69.23 3.14 -16.39
CA LYS A 4 -67.77 2.95 -16.22
C LYS A 4 -67.39 1.70 -17.01
N LYS A 5 -66.79 1.86 -18.19
CA LYS A 5 -66.11 0.78 -18.88
C LYS A 5 -65.03 0.25 -17.99
N ASP A 6 -65.18 -0.95 -17.46
CA ASP A 6 -64.14 -1.73 -16.79
C ASP A 6 -62.99 -1.99 -17.78
N LEU A 7 -61.97 -1.15 -17.73
CA LEU A 7 -60.76 -1.34 -18.49
C LEU A 7 -60.04 -2.61 -17.94
N LYS A 8 -60.03 -3.67 -18.71
CA LYS A 8 -59.21 -4.85 -18.42
C LYS A 8 -57.74 -4.44 -18.47
N LEU A 9 -57.11 -4.38 -17.31
CA LEU A 9 -55.66 -4.17 -17.21
C LEU A 9 -54.94 -5.43 -17.67
N ASN A 10 -53.94 -5.25 -18.56
CA ASN A 10 -53.10 -6.33 -19.08
C ASN A 10 -52.00 -6.66 -18.07
N LEU A 11 -52.37 -7.15 -16.90
CA LEU A 11 -51.41 -7.54 -15.88
C LEU A 11 -50.74 -8.88 -16.24
N PRO A 12 -49.45 -9.03 -15.99
CA PRO A 12 -48.75 -10.27 -16.24
C PRO A 12 -49.35 -11.40 -15.40
N ASN A 13 -49.74 -12.48 -16.05
CA ASN A 13 -50.19 -13.70 -15.38
C ASN A 13 -48.97 -14.60 -15.16
N THR A 14 -48.56 -14.79 -13.91
CA THR A 14 -47.40 -15.59 -13.55
C THR A 14 -47.71 -16.48 -12.33
N ASN A 15 -47.12 -17.66 -12.34
CA ASN A 15 -47.15 -18.58 -11.19
C ASN A 15 -46.08 -18.22 -10.15
N ILE A 16 -45.26 -17.19 -10.41
CA ILE A 16 -44.25 -16.74 -9.45
C ILE A 16 -44.99 -16.01 -8.32
N PRO A 17 -44.87 -16.45 -7.07
CA PRO A 17 -45.52 -15.79 -5.95
C PRO A 17 -45.01 -14.36 -5.76
N MET A 18 -45.92 -13.40 -5.74
CA MET A 18 -45.63 -11.96 -5.56
C MET A 18 -45.20 -11.59 -4.14
N LYS A 19 -45.36 -12.50 -3.17
CA LYS A 19 -45.01 -12.22 -1.77
C LYS A 19 -43.49 -12.26 -1.53
N ALA A 20 -42.98 -11.29 -0.80
CA ALA A 20 -41.66 -11.31 -0.20
C ALA A 20 -41.44 -12.58 0.66
N GLY A 21 -40.27 -12.81 1.17
CA GLY A 21 -39.93 -14.00 1.95
C GLY A 21 -38.82 -14.82 1.28
N LEU A 22 -37.98 -14.15 0.50
CA LEU A 22 -36.86 -14.76 -0.21
C LEU A 22 -35.93 -15.52 0.73
N ASN A 23 -35.72 -15.02 1.93
CA ASN A 23 -34.90 -15.69 2.96
C ASN A 23 -35.37 -17.12 3.30
N LYS A 24 -36.67 -17.41 3.15
CA LYS A 24 -37.23 -18.77 3.35
C LYS A 24 -37.22 -19.58 2.05
N ARG A 25 -37.44 -18.93 0.91
CA ARG A 25 -37.59 -19.59 -0.39
C ARG A 25 -36.26 -19.91 -1.07
N GLU A 26 -35.28 -19.05 -0.90
CA GLU A 26 -33.96 -19.28 -1.52
C GLU A 26 -33.29 -20.58 -1.11
N PRO A 27 -33.31 -21.02 0.17
CA PRO A 27 -32.80 -22.33 0.55
C PRO A 27 -33.51 -23.51 -0.19
N GLU A 28 -34.83 -23.38 -0.44
CA GLU A 28 -35.58 -24.39 -1.19
C GLU A 28 -35.16 -24.43 -2.66
N PHE A 29 -34.91 -23.28 -3.28
CA PHE A 29 -34.36 -23.21 -4.64
C PHE A 29 -32.98 -23.83 -4.73
N LEU A 30 -32.10 -23.51 -3.79
CA LEU A 30 -30.73 -24.07 -3.76
C LEU A 30 -30.77 -25.60 -3.60
N LYS A 31 -31.67 -26.12 -2.75
CA LYS A 31 -31.86 -27.53 -2.56
C LYS A 31 -32.32 -28.20 -3.86
N ASP A 32 -33.35 -27.67 -4.53
CA ASP A 32 -33.82 -28.16 -5.81
C ASP A 32 -32.72 -28.11 -6.90
N TRP A 33 -31.96 -27.04 -7.00
CA TRP A 33 -30.86 -26.93 -7.95
C TRP A 33 -29.79 -28.00 -7.72
N ASN A 34 -29.45 -28.26 -6.46
CA ASN A 34 -28.48 -29.29 -6.09
C ASN A 34 -28.98 -30.70 -6.40
N GLU A 35 -30.23 -31.05 -5.98
CA GLU A 35 -30.84 -32.33 -6.24
C GLU A 35 -30.93 -32.66 -7.74
N ARG A 36 -31.27 -31.66 -8.55
CA ARG A 36 -31.28 -31.77 -10.01
C ARG A 36 -29.94 -31.68 -10.69
N SER A 37 -28.86 -31.44 -9.95
CA SER A 37 -27.51 -31.18 -10.49
C SER A 37 -27.52 -30.09 -11.58
N LEU A 38 -28.20 -28.98 -11.32
CA LEU A 38 -28.48 -27.92 -12.29
C LEU A 38 -27.24 -27.42 -13.03
N TYR A 39 -26.15 -27.12 -12.30
CA TYR A 39 -24.92 -26.64 -12.92
C TYR A 39 -24.34 -27.66 -13.92
N LYS A 40 -24.26 -28.93 -13.55
CA LYS A 40 -23.78 -30.00 -14.44
C LYS A 40 -24.66 -30.12 -15.71
N LYS A 41 -25.97 -30.00 -15.58
CA LYS A 41 -26.91 -30.02 -16.74
C LYS A 41 -26.68 -28.81 -17.66
N ILE A 42 -26.50 -27.62 -17.09
CA ILE A 42 -26.17 -26.42 -17.87
C ILE A 42 -24.87 -26.63 -18.64
N ARG A 43 -23.82 -27.15 -18.00
CA ARG A 43 -22.53 -27.42 -18.64
C ARG A 43 -22.70 -28.40 -19.82
N LEU A 44 -23.42 -29.49 -19.63
CA LEU A 44 -23.66 -30.48 -20.66
C LEU A 44 -24.45 -29.90 -21.85
N SER A 45 -25.49 -29.11 -21.58
CA SER A 45 -26.34 -28.48 -22.62
C SER A 45 -25.60 -27.45 -23.46
N LYS A 46 -24.48 -26.92 -22.96
CA LYS A 46 -23.63 -25.91 -23.64
C LYS A 46 -22.38 -26.51 -24.29
N LYS A 47 -22.17 -27.81 -24.18
CA LYS A 47 -21.01 -28.46 -24.80
C LYS A 47 -20.97 -28.21 -26.30
N GLY A 48 -19.79 -27.74 -26.79
CA GLY A 48 -19.59 -27.42 -28.21
C GLY A 48 -20.10 -26.05 -28.66
N LYS A 49 -20.67 -25.26 -27.75
CA LYS A 49 -20.98 -23.83 -28.00
C LYS A 49 -19.72 -22.94 -27.88
N PRO A 50 -19.75 -21.73 -28.47
CA PRO A 50 -18.65 -20.78 -28.29
C PRO A 50 -18.35 -20.54 -26.82
N ARG A 51 -17.07 -20.58 -26.43
CA ARG A 51 -16.66 -20.39 -25.03
C ARG A 51 -16.67 -18.92 -24.64
N PHE A 52 -17.14 -18.66 -23.42
CA PHE A 52 -16.96 -17.42 -22.72
C PHE A 52 -16.39 -17.72 -21.33
N ILE A 53 -15.17 -17.29 -21.06
CA ILE A 53 -14.49 -17.53 -19.78
C ILE A 53 -14.42 -16.23 -19.01
N LEU A 54 -15.02 -16.23 -17.82
CA LEU A 54 -14.80 -15.20 -16.80
C LEU A 54 -13.84 -15.76 -15.77
N HIS A 55 -12.61 -15.22 -15.76
CA HIS A 55 -11.63 -15.60 -14.76
C HIS A 55 -12.00 -14.99 -13.40
N ASP A 56 -12.01 -15.81 -12.36
CA ASP A 56 -12.29 -15.34 -11.01
C ASP A 56 -11.09 -14.62 -10.43
N GLY A 57 -11.23 -13.35 -10.05
CA GLY A 57 -10.30 -12.70 -9.13
C GLY A 57 -10.56 -13.28 -7.74
N PRO A 58 -9.65 -14.10 -7.21
CA PRO A 58 -9.92 -14.89 -6.03
C PRO A 58 -9.96 -14.03 -4.77
N PRO A 59 -10.94 -14.20 -3.88
CA PRO A 59 -10.90 -13.58 -2.57
C PRO A 59 -9.81 -14.20 -1.71
N TYR A 60 -9.33 -13.45 -0.73
CA TYR A 60 -8.48 -14.01 0.33
C TYR A 60 -9.25 -15.02 1.17
N ALA A 61 -8.62 -16.15 1.45
CA ALA A 61 -9.11 -17.18 2.39
C ALA A 61 -8.91 -16.70 3.84
N ASN A 62 -9.56 -15.59 4.20
CA ASN A 62 -9.37 -14.91 5.48
C ASN A 62 -10.68 -14.32 6.01
N GLY A 63 -11.24 -14.95 7.04
CA GLY A 63 -12.45 -14.50 7.70
C GLY A 63 -13.74 -14.72 6.92
N LYS A 64 -14.84 -14.24 7.47
CA LYS A 64 -16.18 -14.33 6.87
C LYS A 64 -16.32 -13.41 5.67
N ILE A 65 -17.22 -13.76 4.75
CA ILE A 65 -17.54 -12.85 3.66
C ILE A 65 -18.23 -11.59 4.18
N HIS A 66 -18.05 -10.50 3.45
CA HIS A 66 -18.70 -9.21 3.68
C HIS A 66 -19.44 -8.76 2.42
N ILE A 67 -20.13 -7.63 2.50
CA ILE A 67 -20.96 -7.14 1.38
C ILE A 67 -20.14 -6.95 0.09
N GLY A 68 -18.87 -6.55 0.17
CA GLY A 68 -17.99 -6.44 -1.00
C GLY A 68 -17.77 -7.78 -1.71
N HIS A 69 -17.58 -8.86 -0.96
CA HIS A 69 -17.52 -10.21 -1.52
C HIS A 69 -18.84 -10.61 -2.18
N ALA A 70 -19.99 -10.33 -1.52
CA ALA A 70 -21.30 -10.63 -2.05
C ALA A 70 -21.56 -9.89 -3.38
N VAL A 71 -21.29 -8.58 -3.42
CA VAL A 71 -21.44 -7.78 -4.65
C VAL A 71 -20.56 -8.35 -5.79
N ASN A 72 -19.29 -8.61 -5.51
CA ASN A 72 -18.36 -9.16 -6.50
C ASN A 72 -18.84 -10.50 -7.06
N LYS A 73 -19.20 -11.45 -6.20
CA LYS A 73 -19.64 -12.79 -6.63
C LYS A 73 -21.00 -12.78 -7.34
N VAL A 74 -21.95 -11.95 -6.88
CA VAL A 74 -23.26 -11.79 -7.53
C VAL A 74 -23.11 -11.19 -8.93
N LEU A 75 -22.27 -10.15 -9.10
CA LEU A 75 -22.02 -9.57 -10.42
C LEU A 75 -21.39 -10.57 -11.39
N LYS A 76 -20.42 -11.36 -10.93
CA LYS A 76 -19.82 -12.44 -11.74
C LYS A 76 -20.85 -13.50 -12.13
N ASP A 77 -21.69 -13.89 -11.20
CA ASP A 77 -22.76 -14.87 -11.45
C ASP A 77 -23.78 -14.35 -12.48
N ILE A 78 -24.16 -13.07 -12.39
CA ILE A 78 -25.03 -12.43 -13.39
C ILE A 78 -24.39 -12.49 -14.78
N VAL A 79 -23.10 -12.16 -14.89
CA VAL A 79 -22.38 -12.19 -16.18
C VAL A 79 -22.33 -13.61 -16.75
N VAL A 80 -21.97 -14.60 -15.94
CA VAL A 80 -21.88 -16.01 -16.35
C VAL A 80 -23.23 -16.54 -16.77
N LYS A 81 -24.29 -16.31 -15.98
CA LYS A 81 -25.66 -16.71 -16.28
C LYS A 81 -26.18 -16.05 -17.56
N SER A 82 -25.96 -14.74 -17.70
CA SER A 82 -26.35 -13.97 -18.89
C SER A 82 -25.70 -14.53 -20.15
N LYS A 83 -24.40 -14.78 -20.13
CA LYS A 83 -23.67 -15.37 -21.27
C LYS A 83 -24.14 -16.79 -21.58
N SER A 84 -24.38 -17.59 -20.54
CA SER A 84 -24.95 -18.94 -20.71
C SER A 84 -26.36 -18.89 -21.35
N LEU A 85 -27.22 -17.97 -20.93
CA LEU A 85 -28.54 -17.77 -21.53
C LEU A 85 -28.46 -17.29 -22.97
N ALA A 86 -27.48 -16.45 -23.29
CA ALA A 86 -27.19 -15.98 -24.65
C ALA A 86 -26.56 -17.05 -25.57
N GLY A 87 -26.43 -18.30 -25.09
CA GLY A 87 -26.00 -19.45 -25.93
C GLY A 87 -24.52 -19.81 -25.82
N PHE A 88 -23.73 -19.13 -25.00
CA PHE A 88 -22.33 -19.45 -24.81
C PHE A 88 -22.11 -20.62 -23.83
N ASP A 89 -21.01 -21.32 -24.01
CA ASP A 89 -20.43 -22.22 -23.02
C ASP A 89 -19.65 -21.38 -22.00
N ALA A 90 -20.31 -20.98 -20.91
CA ALA A 90 -19.75 -20.10 -19.88
C ALA A 90 -19.48 -20.86 -18.57
N PRO A 91 -18.34 -21.58 -18.44
CA PRO A 91 -17.95 -22.21 -17.18
C PRO A 91 -17.54 -21.14 -16.17
N TYR A 92 -17.77 -21.43 -14.89
CA TYR A 92 -17.25 -20.63 -13.80
C TYR A 92 -16.53 -21.53 -12.80
N THR A 93 -15.23 -21.33 -12.67
CA THR A 93 -14.37 -22.00 -11.69
C THR A 93 -14.05 -20.98 -10.60
N PRO A 94 -14.58 -21.12 -9.39
CA PRO A 94 -14.26 -20.25 -8.28
C PRO A 94 -12.81 -20.43 -7.84
N GLY A 95 -12.20 -19.38 -7.29
CA GLY A 95 -10.84 -19.45 -6.78
C GLY A 95 -10.69 -18.81 -5.40
N TRP A 96 -9.58 -19.13 -4.71
CA TRP A 96 -9.16 -18.51 -3.46
C TRP A 96 -7.68 -18.21 -3.44
N ASP A 97 -7.34 -17.02 -2.92
CA ASP A 97 -5.98 -16.62 -2.56
C ASP A 97 -5.71 -17.03 -1.11
N CYS A 98 -4.73 -17.89 -0.92
CA CYS A 98 -4.49 -18.56 0.36
C CYS A 98 -3.12 -18.23 0.98
N HIS A 99 -2.43 -17.22 0.49
CA HIS A 99 -1.11 -16.82 0.96
C HIS A 99 -1.08 -15.36 1.42
N GLY A 100 -0.01 -15.00 2.12
CA GLY A 100 0.33 -13.64 2.44
C GLY A 100 0.00 -13.19 3.86
N LEU A 101 0.38 -11.94 4.12
CA LEU A 101 0.36 -11.31 5.42
C LEU A 101 -1.02 -11.34 6.13
N PRO A 102 -2.17 -11.16 5.46
CA PRO A 102 -3.46 -11.20 6.14
C PRO A 102 -3.77 -12.53 6.82
N ILE A 103 -3.35 -13.64 6.25
CA ILE A 103 -3.51 -14.99 6.83
C ILE A 103 -2.52 -15.18 7.99
N GLU A 104 -1.25 -14.83 7.79
CA GLU A 104 -0.21 -14.92 8.81
C GLU A 104 -0.59 -14.14 10.06
N GLN A 105 -1.09 -12.91 9.93
CA GLN A 105 -1.53 -12.09 11.06
C GLN A 105 -2.68 -12.73 11.84
N GLN A 106 -3.64 -13.38 11.18
CA GLN A 106 -4.73 -14.04 11.88
C GLN A 106 -4.24 -15.27 12.66
N VAL A 107 -3.34 -16.04 12.09
CA VAL A 107 -2.70 -17.16 12.77
C VAL A 107 -1.89 -16.66 13.96
N GLU A 108 -1.07 -15.61 13.79
CA GLU A 108 -0.29 -15.02 14.89
C GLU A 108 -1.18 -14.51 16.03
N LYS A 109 -2.30 -13.87 15.71
CA LYS A 109 -3.30 -13.45 16.73
C LYS A 109 -3.86 -14.64 17.50
N LYS A 110 -4.12 -15.76 16.81
CA LYS A 110 -4.64 -16.99 17.47
C LYS A 110 -3.59 -17.65 18.38
N ILE A 111 -2.34 -17.75 17.94
CA ILE A 111 -1.29 -18.47 18.68
C ILE A 111 -0.50 -17.59 19.66
N GLY A 112 -0.48 -16.27 19.45
CA GLY A 112 0.17 -15.30 20.34
C GLY A 112 1.66 -15.60 20.56
N LYS A 113 2.08 -15.61 21.83
CA LYS A 113 3.49 -15.82 22.22
C LYS A 113 4.10 -17.14 21.74
N LYS A 114 3.28 -18.14 21.46
CA LYS A 114 3.75 -19.44 20.93
C LYS A 114 4.43 -19.30 19.58
N ARG A 115 4.16 -18.24 18.81
CA ARG A 115 4.79 -17.94 17.51
C ARG A 115 6.32 -18.04 17.56
N LYS A 116 6.93 -17.53 18.64
CA LYS A 116 8.39 -17.52 18.82
C LYS A 116 9.01 -18.92 19.04
N GLN A 117 8.21 -19.92 19.37
CA GLN A 117 8.64 -21.29 19.61
C GLN A 117 8.48 -22.20 18.38
N LEU A 118 7.75 -21.74 17.36
CA LEU A 118 7.47 -22.50 16.16
C LEU A 118 8.57 -22.29 15.11
N SER A 119 8.95 -23.37 14.45
CA SER A 119 9.73 -23.32 13.21
C SER A 119 8.92 -22.65 12.07
N ARG A 120 9.62 -22.24 11.02
CA ARG A 120 8.96 -21.66 9.81
C ARG A 120 8.01 -22.68 9.16
N LYS A 121 8.35 -23.98 9.21
CA LYS A 121 7.50 -25.02 8.63
C LYS A 121 6.21 -25.17 9.42
N GLU A 122 6.29 -25.33 10.74
CA GLU A 122 5.11 -25.45 11.60
C GLU A 122 4.18 -24.25 11.48
N PHE A 123 4.74 -23.05 11.40
CA PHE A 123 3.93 -21.84 11.21
C PHE A 123 3.21 -21.83 9.85
N ARG A 124 3.89 -22.21 8.76
CA ARG A 124 3.27 -22.34 7.44
C ARG A 124 2.18 -23.41 7.41
N ASP A 125 2.40 -24.53 8.11
CA ASP A 125 1.38 -25.59 8.21
C ASP A 125 0.12 -25.07 8.91
N LEU A 126 0.25 -24.28 9.97
CA LEU A 126 -0.89 -23.60 10.63
C LEU A 126 -1.59 -22.57 9.72
N CYS A 127 -0.84 -21.82 8.92
CA CYS A 127 -1.41 -20.89 7.94
C CYS A 127 -2.20 -21.64 6.86
N ARG A 128 -1.69 -22.78 6.38
CA ARG A 128 -2.35 -23.64 5.40
C ARG A 128 -3.64 -24.24 5.97
N GLU A 129 -3.61 -24.72 7.20
CA GLU A 129 -4.80 -25.23 7.90
C GLU A 129 -5.87 -24.13 8.04
N TYR A 130 -5.48 -22.97 8.53
CA TYR A 130 -6.38 -21.81 8.67
C TYR A 130 -7.01 -21.43 7.31
N ALA A 131 -6.21 -21.26 6.27
CA ALA A 131 -6.69 -20.88 4.95
C ALA A 131 -7.67 -21.94 4.40
N SER A 132 -7.37 -23.23 4.57
CA SER A 132 -8.25 -24.33 4.13
C SER A 132 -9.59 -24.28 4.84
N GLU A 133 -9.62 -24.00 6.14
CA GLU A 133 -10.86 -23.81 6.92
C GLU A 133 -11.68 -22.63 6.36
N GLN A 134 -11.02 -21.49 6.09
CA GLN A 134 -11.71 -20.30 5.57
C GLN A 134 -12.27 -20.53 4.16
N VAL A 135 -11.57 -21.27 3.29
CA VAL A 135 -12.08 -21.67 1.97
C VAL A 135 -13.41 -22.40 2.10
N LEU A 136 -13.51 -23.36 3.03
CA LEU A 136 -14.75 -24.14 3.23
C LEU A 136 -15.89 -23.23 3.71
N LEU A 137 -15.64 -22.38 4.70
CA LEU A 137 -16.65 -21.47 5.24
C LEU A 137 -17.16 -20.48 4.16
N GLN A 138 -16.23 -19.85 3.44
CA GLN A 138 -16.60 -18.91 2.38
C GLN A 138 -17.32 -19.60 1.22
N LYS A 139 -16.94 -20.82 0.87
CA LYS A 139 -17.63 -21.64 -0.14
C LYS A 139 -19.10 -21.83 0.20
N GLU A 140 -19.40 -22.19 1.45
CA GLU A 140 -20.78 -22.35 1.92
C GLU A 140 -21.57 -21.04 1.78
N ASP A 141 -20.97 -19.92 2.19
CA ASP A 141 -21.60 -18.60 2.08
C ASP A 141 -21.86 -18.20 0.61
N PHE A 142 -20.92 -18.44 -0.30
CA PHE A 142 -21.09 -18.14 -1.73
C PHE A 142 -22.14 -19.04 -2.39
N ILE A 143 -22.21 -20.31 -2.03
CA ILE A 143 -23.29 -21.21 -2.45
C ILE A 143 -24.63 -20.70 -1.94
N ARG A 144 -24.69 -20.24 -0.68
CA ARG A 144 -25.90 -19.64 -0.09
C ARG A 144 -26.39 -18.40 -0.84
N LEU A 145 -25.48 -17.61 -1.45
CA LEU A 145 -25.83 -16.49 -2.33
C LEU A 145 -26.42 -16.92 -3.68
N GLY A 146 -26.47 -18.21 -4.00
CA GLY A 146 -27.00 -18.74 -5.25
C GLY A 146 -26.05 -18.66 -6.44
N VAL A 147 -24.76 -18.47 -6.19
CA VAL A 147 -23.72 -18.44 -7.24
C VAL A 147 -23.54 -19.84 -7.83
N LEU A 148 -23.70 -19.97 -9.14
CA LEU A 148 -23.49 -21.23 -9.85
C LEU A 148 -22.06 -21.35 -10.35
N GLY A 149 -21.39 -22.45 -10.02
CA GLY A 149 -20.00 -22.71 -10.41
C GLY A 149 -19.56 -24.13 -10.12
N ASP A 150 -18.33 -24.46 -10.52
CA ASP A 150 -17.71 -25.73 -10.19
C ASP A 150 -17.09 -25.67 -8.78
N TRP A 151 -17.96 -25.78 -7.79
CA TRP A 151 -17.58 -25.73 -6.38
C TRP A 151 -16.84 -26.98 -5.90
N GLU A 152 -16.81 -28.04 -6.69
CA GLU A 152 -16.09 -29.27 -6.37
C GLU A 152 -14.62 -29.20 -6.78
N ASN A 153 -14.33 -28.44 -7.85
CA ASN A 153 -12.99 -28.28 -8.41
C ASN A 153 -12.57 -26.79 -8.47
N PRO A 154 -12.54 -26.09 -7.34
CA PRO A 154 -12.05 -24.72 -7.32
C PRO A 154 -10.53 -24.68 -7.57
N TYR A 155 -10.00 -23.55 -8.07
CA TYR A 155 -8.56 -23.35 -7.98
C TYR A 155 -8.21 -22.68 -6.64
N VAL A 156 -7.17 -23.20 -5.99
CA VAL A 156 -6.75 -22.71 -4.68
C VAL A 156 -5.24 -22.52 -4.73
N THR A 157 -4.77 -21.31 -4.46
CA THR A 157 -3.34 -20.98 -4.65
C THR A 157 -2.39 -21.79 -3.77
N LEU A 158 -2.90 -22.40 -2.68
CA LEU A 158 -2.14 -23.30 -1.81
C LEU A 158 -1.99 -24.73 -2.34
N ASN A 159 -2.62 -25.07 -3.48
CA ASN A 159 -2.44 -26.37 -4.08
C ASN A 159 -1.03 -26.52 -4.65
N GLN A 160 -0.38 -27.66 -4.42
CA GLN A 160 0.99 -27.91 -4.85
C GLN A 160 1.17 -27.77 -6.37
N GLU A 161 0.18 -28.18 -7.14
CA GLU A 161 0.19 -28.04 -8.60
C GLU A 161 0.18 -26.56 -9.00
N PHE A 162 -0.66 -25.73 -8.36
CA PHE A 162 -0.69 -24.28 -8.60
C PHE A 162 0.62 -23.60 -8.22
N GLU A 163 1.19 -23.97 -7.06
CA GLU A 163 2.50 -23.46 -6.62
C GLU A 163 3.61 -23.86 -7.63
N GLY A 164 3.57 -25.10 -8.12
CA GLY A 164 4.49 -25.60 -9.14
C GLY A 164 4.39 -24.84 -10.46
N ASP A 165 3.17 -24.56 -10.93
CA ASP A 165 2.93 -23.77 -12.14
C ASP A 165 3.43 -22.33 -12.00
N ALA A 166 3.23 -21.71 -10.83
CA ALA A 166 3.75 -20.37 -10.55
C ALA A 166 5.28 -20.33 -10.62
N VAL A 167 5.97 -21.30 -10.04
CA VAL A 167 7.44 -21.43 -10.08
C VAL A 167 7.92 -21.67 -11.52
N ASN A 168 7.23 -22.50 -12.27
CA ASN A 168 7.56 -22.77 -13.67
C ASN A 168 7.38 -21.52 -14.55
N ALA A 169 6.30 -20.78 -14.36
CA ALA A 169 6.08 -19.50 -15.05
C ALA A 169 7.19 -18.48 -14.73
N PHE A 170 7.55 -18.35 -13.46
CA PHE A 170 8.66 -17.47 -13.03
C PHE A 170 10.00 -17.89 -13.64
N SER A 171 10.29 -19.20 -13.67
CA SER A 171 11.49 -19.74 -14.29
C SER A 171 11.59 -19.34 -15.77
N ARG A 172 10.50 -19.40 -16.52
CA ARG A 172 10.45 -18.97 -17.94
C ARG A 172 10.74 -17.49 -18.09
N ILE A 173 10.18 -16.63 -17.22
CA ILE A 173 10.44 -15.19 -17.22
C ILE A 173 11.92 -14.91 -16.90
N PHE A 174 12.49 -15.63 -15.95
CA PHE A 174 13.92 -15.54 -15.58
C PHE A 174 14.82 -15.91 -16.76
N HIS A 175 14.57 -17.05 -17.42
CA HIS A 175 15.36 -17.49 -18.57
C HIS A 175 15.27 -16.56 -19.79
N ASN A 176 14.16 -15.81 -19.90
CA ASN A 176 14.00 -14.78 -20.93
C ASN A 176 14.71 -13.45 -20.60
N GLY A 177 15.45 -13.37 -19.48
CA GLY A 177 16.25 -12.20 -19.11
C GLY A 177 15.45 -11.03 -18.54
N HIS A 178 14.21 -11.25 -18.08
CA HIS A 178 13.36 -10.19 -17.52
C HIS A 178 13.46 -10.04 -15.99
N VAL A 179 14.33 -10.82 -15.34
CA VAL A 179 14.51 -10.77 -13.89
C VAL A 179 15.95 -10.42 -13.56
N GLU A 180 16.12 -9.29 -12.88
CA GLU A 180 17.42 -8.80 -12.42
C GLU A 180 17.42 -8.64 -10.89
N LYS A 181 18.58 -8.85 -10.27
CA LYS A 181 18.76 -8.58 -8.84
C LYS A 181 19.08 -7.11 -8.67
N GLY A 182 18.25 -6.41 -7.89
CA GLY A 182 18.44 -4.99 -7.61
C GLY A 182 18.06 -4.63 -6.20
N PHE A 183 18.24 -3.34 -5.87
CA PHE A 183 17.81 -2.74 -4.60
C PHE A 183 16.78 -1.65 -4.87
N LYS A 184 15.71 -1.65 -4.09
CA LYS A 184 14.65 -0.66 -4.16
C LYS A 184 14.20 -0.31 -2.75
N PRO A 185 13.99 0.97 -2.40
CA PRO A 185 13.32 1.34 -1.16
C PRO A 185 11.92 0.74 -1.13
N VAL A 186 11.58 0.13 -0.01
CA VAL A 186 10.26 -0.49 0.21
C VAL A 186 9.74 -0.11 1.59
N HIS A 187 8.42 -0.04 1.74
CA HIS A 187 7.81 0.07 3.06
C HIS A 187 8.09 -1.19 3.87
N TRP A 188 8.48 -1.00 5.11
CA TRP A 188 8.81 -2.08 6.03
C TRP A 188 8.03 -1.93 7.33
N CYS A 189 7.34 -2.98 7.75
CA CYS A 189 6.70 -3.04 9.06
C CYS A 189 7.64 -3.73 10.06
N PRO A 190 8.19 -3.01 11.05
CA PRO A 190 9.09 -3.61 12.02
C PRO A 190 8.38 -4.59 12.96
N GLU A 191 7.07 -4.43 13.19
CA GLU A 191 6.29 -5.32 14.03
C GLU A 191 6.00 -6.65 13.32
N CYS A 192 5.59 -6.59 12.05
CA CYS A 192 5.39 -7.80 11.23
C CYS A 192 6.71 -8.43 10.77
N GLY A 193 7.83 -7.67 10.79
CA GLY A 193 9.11 -8.13 10.27
C GLY A 193 9.08 -8.41 8.75
N SER A 194 8.29 -7.64 8.01
CA SER A 194 8.03 -7.85 6.58
C SER A 194 7.98 -6.55 5.80
N SER A 195 8.34 -6.62 4.51
CA SER A 195 8.02 -5.57 3.54
C SER A 195 6.51 -5.52 3.28
N LEU A 196 6.01 -4.34 2.95
CA LEU A 196 4.60 -4.11 2.63
C LEU A 196 4.47 -3.74 1.15
N ALA A 197 3.44 -4.25 0.50
CA ALA A 197 2.97 -3.72 -0.77
C ALA A 197 2.34 -2.34 -0.55
N GLU A 198 2.31 -1.50 -1.57
CA GLU A 198 1.74 -0.15 -1.47
C GLU A 198 0.26 -0.17 -1.05
N ALA A 199 -0.49 -1.17 -1.51
CA ALA A 199 -1.89 -1.38 -1.13
C ALA A 199 -2.10 -1.80 0.34
N GLU A 200 -1.04 -2.22 1.03
CA GLU A 200 -1.08 -2.62 2.44
C GLU A 200 -0.69 -1.48 3.39
N VAL A 201 -0.27 -0.33 2.83
CA VAL A 201 0.15 0.85 3.60
C VAL A 201 -1.08 1.69 3.92
N GLU A 202 -1.31 1.91 5.20
CA GLU A 202 -2.33 2.82 5.70
C GLU A 202 -1.68 4.11 6.22
N TYR A 203 -2.27 5.26 5.86
CA TYR A 203 -1.81 6.57 6.31
C TYR A 203 -2.72 7.07 7.43
N ILE A 204 -2.09 7.51 8.51
CA ILE A 204 -2.78 8.13 9.65
C ILE A 204 -2.12 9.46 9.98
N ASP A 205 -2.91 10.42 10.43
CA ASP A 205 -2.39 11.68 10.96
C ASP A 205 -1.62 11.41 12.25
N LYS A 206 -0.38 11.87 12.30
CA LYS A 206 0.50 11.69 13.46
C LYS A 206 1.19 12.99 13.80
N ILE A 207 1.14 13.38 15.06
CA ILE A 207 1.96 14.47 15.59
C ILE A 207 3.36 13.92 15.84
N SER A 208 4.36 14.51 15.19
CA SER A 208 5.77 14.20 15.43
C SER A 208 6.55 15.48 15.78
N ASN A 209 7.62 15.30 16.56
CA ASN A 209 8.51 16.41 16.86
C ASN A 209 9.34 16.78 15.63
N SER A 210 9.36 18.06 15.29
CA SER A 210 10.36 18.61 14.38
C SER A 210 11.52 19.16 15.19
N ILE A 211 12.71 19.03 14.64
CA ILE A 211 13.93 19.57 15.25
C ILE A 211 14.74 20.37 14.24
N ASP A 212 15.42 21.39 14.75
CA ASP A 212 16.47 22.11 14.04
C ASP A 212 17.82 21.64 14.57
N VAL A 213 18.75 21.33 13.68
CA VAL A 213 20.06 20.79 14.04
C VAL A 213 21.16 21.61 13.36
N LYS A 214 22.14 21.98 14.12
CA LYS A 214 23.31 22.72 13.63
C LYS A 214 24.41 21.76 13.17
N PHE A 215 24.94 22.01 11.99
CA PHE A 215 26.09 21.31 11.42
C PHE A 215 27.19 22.32 11.22
N PRO A 216 28.26 22.32 12.03
CA PRO A 216 29.39 23.24 11.84
C PRO A 216 30.12 22.93 10.54
N LEU A 217 30.50 23.96 9.80
CA LEU A 217 31.39 23.81 8.66
C LEU A 217 32.76 23.29 9.13
N SER A 218 33.40 22.44 8.31
CA SER A 218 34.78 22.06 8.57
C SER A 218 35.71 23.30 8.44
N GLU A 219 36.86 23.32 9.10
CA GLU A 219 37.79 24.45 9.06
C GLU A 219 38.18 24.80 7.61
N ASP A 220 38.47 23.80 6.77
CA ASP A 220 38.77 24.00 5.36
C ASP A 220 37.61 24.64 4.62
N SER A 221 36.38 24.14 4.87
CA SER A 221 35.15 24.65 4.25
C SER A 221 34.80 26.05 4.72
N LYS A 222 35.01 26.36 6.00
CA LYS A 222 34.83 27.71 6.55
C LYS A 222 35.75 28.74 5.86
N LYS A 223 37.03 28.40 5.67
CA LYS A 223 37.96 29.25 4.94
C LYS A 223 37.52 29.46 3.49
N THR A 224 37.24 28.39 2.78
CA THR A 224 36.76 28.44 1.40
C THR A 224 35.47 29.25 1.28
N PHE A 225 34.53 29.09 2.22
CA PHE A 225 33.28 29.84 2.25
C PHE A 225 33.51 31.33 2.48
N SER A 226 34.37 31.71 3.46
CA SER A 226 34.74 33.10 3.72
C SER A 226 35.32 33.77 2.48
N ASP A 227 36.19 33.07 1.75
CA ASP A 227 36.78 33.56 0.50
C ASP A 227 35.71 33.76 -0.60
N ARG A 228 34.80 32.80 -0.75
CA ARG A 228 33.72 32.88 -1.74
C ARG A 228 32.76 34.05 -1.53
N ILE A 229 32.44 34.35 -0.27
CA ILE A 229 31.53 35.47 0.06
C ILE A 229 32.31 36.79 0.33
N SER A 230 33.64 36.78 0.25
CA SER A 230 34.52 37.90 0.51
C SER A 230 34.30 38.56 1.90
N LYS A 231 34.07 37.74 2.92
CA LYS A 231 33.81 38.18 4.31
C LYS A 231 34.67 37.41 5.30
N LYS A 232 35.27 38.14 6.25
CA LYS A 232 35.97 37.53 7.36
C LYS A 232 35.00 37.16 8.47
N ILE A 233 35.05 35.91 8.93
CA ILE A 233 34.17 35.37 9.97
C ILE A 233 35.05 34.89 11.13
N ASP A 234 34.92 35.53 12.27
CA ASP A 234 35.72 35.25 13.46
C ASP A 234 34.95 34.33 14.43
N GLY A 235 34.64 33.12 14.01
CA GLY A 235 33.88 32.11 14.81
C GLY A 235 33.50 30.89 14.01
N ASP A 236 32.88 29.95 14.65
CA ASP A 236 32.34 28.74 13.99
C ASP A 236 31.10 29.09 13.20
N VAL A 237 31.05 28.66 11.95
CA VAL A 237 29.88 28.81 11.06
C VAL A 237 29.13 27.51 11.00
N GLU A 238 27.87 27.58 11.32
CA GLU A 238 26.99 26.41 11.36
C GLU A 238 25.87 26.55 10.33
N ILE A 239 25.60 25.49 9.57
CA ILE A 239 24.42 25.42 8.74
C ILE A 239 23.27 24.78 9.55
N ALA A 240 22.15 25.48 9.62
CA ALA A 240 20.99 24.97 10.34
C ALA A 240 20.11 24.14 9.40
N ILE A 241 19.88 22.87 9.72
CA ILE A 241 18.95 22.01 9.01
C ILE A 241 17.70 21.80 9.84
N TRP A 242 16.60 21.43 9.17
CA TRP A 242 15.34 21.11 9.81
C TRP A 242 14.84 19.73 9.36
N THR A 243 14.26 18.97 10.31
CA THR A 243 13.68 17.68 9.99
C THR A 243 12.50 17.32 10.90
N THR A 244 11.49 16.63 10.35
CA THR A 244 10.41 15.98 11.10
C THR A 244 10.74 14.51 11.43
N THR A 245 11.90 14.01 11.01
CA THR A 245 12.33 12.63 11.19
C THR A 245 13.69 12.57 11.91
N PRO A 246 13.75 12.98 13.20
CA PRO A 246 15.02 13.13 13.93
C PRO A 246 15.84 11.83 14.01
N TRP A 247 15.22 10.67 13.94
CA TRP A 247 15.91 9.37 13.93
C TRP A 247 16.75 9.12 12.67
N THR A 248 16.64 9.96 11.63
CA THR A 248 17.47 9.86 10.42
C THR A 248 18.81 10.56 10.58
N ILE A 249 18.96 11.47 11.55
CA ILE A 249 20.20 12.20 11.79
C ILE A 249 21.42 11.28 11.96
N PRO A 250 21.39 10.18 12.73
CA PRO A 250 22.53 9.29 12.82
C PRO A 250 23.02 8.72 11.48
N GLY A 251 22.12 8.57 10.53
CA GLY A 251 22.39 8.09 9.16
C GLY A 251 22.77 9.19 8.16
N ASN A 252 22.73 10.48 8.54
CA ASN A 252 22.99 11.59 7.63
C ASN A 252 24.37 11.49 6.98
N GLN A 253 24.45 11.72 5.67
CA GLN A 253 25.70 11.72 4.89
C GLN A 253 25.89 13.00 4.08
N ALA A 254 24.82 13.79 3.87
CA ALA A 254 24.88 15.03 3.12
C ALA A 254 23.83 16.02 3.62
N ILE A 255 24.03 17.29 3.31
CA ILE A 255 23.09 18.39 3.50
C ILE A 255 22.70 18.88 2.12
N CYS A 256 21.40 19.04 1.85
CA CYS A 256 20.93 19.61 0.61
C CYS A 256 20.60 21.09 0.78
N VAL A 257 21.05 21.89 -0.18
CA VAL A 257 20.69 23.31 -0.34
C VAL A 257 20.24 23.55 -1.77
N ASN A 258 19.41 24.56 -2.00
CA ASN A 258 19.04 24.92 -3.36
C ASN A 258 19.96 26.04 -3.85
N LYS A 259 20.73 25.79 -4.92
CA LYS A 259 21.72 26.73 -5.48
C LYS A 259 21.12 28.07 -5.87
N ASN A 260 19.84 28.12 -6.23
CA ASN A 260 19.17 29.32 -6.72
C ASN A 260 18.53 30.16 -5.61
N LEU A 261 18.38 29.64 -4.39
CA LEU A 261 17.86 30.37 -3.25
C LEU A 261 18.90 31.31 -2.69
N ASN A 262 18.45 32.38 -2.03
CA ASN A 262 19.28 33.26 -1.25
C ASN A 262 19.38 32.74 0.19
N TYR A 263 20.59 32.72 0.70
CA TYR A 263 20.90 32.41 2.10
C TYR A 263 21.58 33.61 2.72
N SER A 264 21.46 33.77 4.03
CA SER A 264 22.24 34.75 4.79
C SER A 264 23.05 34.06 5.86
N ILE A 265 24.21 34.65 6.18
CA ILE A 265 24.97 34.31 7.37
C ILE A 265 24.66 35.32 8.45
N LEU A 266 24.14 34.86 9.57
CA LEU A 266 23.69 35.68 10.68
C LEU A 266 24.55 35.42 11.91
N ASN A 267 25.12 36.47 12.47
CA ASN A 267 25.63 36.42 13.82
C ASN A 267 24.51 36.55 14.81
N THR A 268 24.28 35.52 15.57
CA THR A 268 23.17 35.43 16.53
C THR A 268 23.69 35.20 17.95
N SER A 269 22.80 35.31 18.94
CA SER A 269 23.13 34.92 20.32
C SER A 269 23.51 33.43 20.48
N LYS A 270 23.34 32.62 19.41
CA LYS A 270 23.67 31.18 19.37
C LYS A 270 24.84 30.85 18.42
N GLY A 271 25.57 31.85 17.91
CA GLY A 271 26.66 31.70 16.95
C GLY A 271 26.29 32.12 15.53
N TYR A 272 27.20 31.90 14.59
CA TYR A 272 26.98 32.20 13.19
C TYR A 272 26.17 31.09 12.51
N LEU A 273 25.01 31.46 12.01
CA LEU A 273 24.07 30.51 11.41
C LEU A 273 23.83 30.86 9.94
N ILE A 274 23.83 29.83 9.08
CA ILE A 274 23.42 29.90 7.70
C ILE A 274 21.97 29.44 7.58
N ILE A 275 21.09 30.28 7.01
CA ILE A 275 19.67 30.06 6.88
C ILE A 275 19.20 30.67 5.55
N ALA A 276 18.18 30.10 4.90
CA ALA A 276 17.54 30.74 3.75
C ALA A 276 16.87 32.05 4.15
N VAL A 277 17.08 33.11 3.35
CA VAL A 277 16.63 34.46 3.67
C VAL A 277 15.14 34.54 4.03
N ASP A 278 14.29 33.90 3.24
CA ASP A 278 12.83 33.89 3.43
C ASP A 278 12.39 33.26 4.77
N LEU A 279 13.24 32.43 5.38
CA LEU A 279 12.92 31.69 6.60
C LEU A 279 13.57 32.26 7.87
N ILE A 280 14.34 33.33 7.75
CA ILE A 280 15.09 33.93 8.88
C ILE A 280 14.12 34.27 10.03
N GLN A 281 13.03 35.00 9.74
CA GLN A 281 12.12 35.47 10.78
C GLN A 281 11.45 34.31 11.52
N ASP A 282 11.03 33.29 10.81
CA ASP A 282 10.41 32.10 11.38
C ASP A 282 11.40 31.32 12.24
N CYS A 283 12.63 31.17 11.78
CA CYS A 283 13.72 30.55 12.54
C CYS A 283 14.04 31.31 13.82
N MET A 284 14.16 32.62 13.76
CA MET A 284 14.45 33.46 14.93
C MET A 284 13.33 33.35 15.98
N ASN A 285 12.07 33.40 15.53
CA ASN A 285 10.89 33.26 16.40
C ASN A 285 10.86 31.86 17.05
N ARG A 286 11.05 30.80 16.25
CA ARG A 286 11.02 29.40 16.71
C ARG A 286 12.16 29.12 17.71
N TRP A 287 13.36 29.67 17.47
CA TRP A 287 14.53 29.47 18.32
C TRP A 287 14.60 30.43 19.48
N LYS A 288 13.76 31.43 19.55
CA LYS A 288 13.78 32.50 20.55
C LYS A 288 15.18 33.14 20.63
N THR A 289 15.71 33.50 19.47
CA THR A 289 17.06 34.01 19.30
C THR A 289 17.02 35.37 18.60
N THR A 290 18.01 36.20 18.84
CA THR A 290 18.12 37.52 18.25
C THR A 290 19.33 37.59 17.30
N ILE A 291 19.16 38.33 16.21
CA ILE A 291 20.25 38.66 15.30
C ILE A 291 21.05 39.79 15.92
N ILE A 292 22.34 39.58 16.04
CA ILE A 292 23.30 40.59 16.49
C ILE A 292 23.78 41.39 15.27
N GLU A 293 24.08 40.67 14.18
CA GLU A 293 24.57 41.25 12.94
C GLU A 293 24.18 40.35 11.76
N ASP A 294 23.75 40.95 10.66
CA ASP A 294 23.58 40.25 9.38
C ASP A 294 24.83 40.51 8.52
N LEU A 295 25.62 39.48 8.27
CA LEU A 295 26.81 39.58 7.45
C LEU A 295 26.50 39.62 5.95
N GLY A 296 25.23 39.43 5.56
CA GLY A 296 24.72 39.62 4.21
C GLY A 296 24.39 38.31 3.48
N GLU A 297 23.69 38.54 2.38
CA GLU A 297 23.11 37.48 1.55
C GLU A 297 24.12 36.93 0.53
N PHE A 298 23.91 35.68 0.16
CA PHE A 298 24.64 34.99 -0.89
C PHE A 298 23.77 33.88 -1.53
N LYS A 299 24.16 33.44 -2.72
CA LYS A 299 23.43 32.31 -3.39
C LYS A 299 23.85 30.97 -2.79
N GLY A 300 22.91 30.04 -2.71
CA GLY A 300 23.17 28.67 -2.24
C GLY A 300 24.26 27.95 -3.01
N GLU A 301 24.55 28.37 -4.25
CA GLU A 301 25.70 27.90 -5.04
C GLU A 301 27.02 28.05 -4.30
N GLN A 302 27.18 29.09 -3.46
CA GLN A 302 28.38 29.33 -2.68
C GLN A 302 28.63 28.27 -1.59
N LEU A 303 27.62 27.52 -1.23
CA LEU A 303 27.69 26.42 -0.24
C LEU A 303 28.07 25.09 -0.86
N LEU A 304 27.91 24.91 -2.18
CA LEU A 304 28.10 23.62 -2.82
C LEU A 304 29.54 23.12 -2.66
N ASP A 305 29.67 21.82 -2.51
CA ASP A 305 30.93 21.09 -2.34
C ASP A 305 31.70 21.39 -1.04
N LEU A 306 31.12 22.18 -0.14
CA LEU A 306 31.67 22.36 1.22
C LEU A 306 31.27 21.11 2.07
N ASP A 307 32.07 20.93 3.13
CA ASP A 307 31.82 19.87 4.11
C ASP A 307 31.38 20.48 5.44
N ALA A 308 30.29 19.98 5.99
CA ALA A 308 29.92 20.21 7.38
C ALA A 308 30.30 19.00 8.24
N ILE A 309 30.44 19.20 9.54
CA ILE A 309 30.73 18.13 10.49
C ILE A 309 29.41 17.61 11.09
N HIS A 310 29.24 16.31 11.07
CA HIS A 310 28.07 15.66 11.65
C HIS A 310 28.00 15.92 13.16
N PRO A 311 26.81 16.35 13.69
CA PRO A 311 26.71 16.79 15.10
C PRO A 311 26.93 15.69 16.13
N LEU A 312 26.65 14.42 15.78
CA LEU A 312 26.81 13.27 16.69
C LEU A 312 28.07 12.45 16.42
N PHE A 313 28.61 12.53 15.21
CA PHE A 313 29.80 11.76 14.80
C PHE A 313 30.82 12.62 14.13
N LYS A 314 32.12 12.32 14.31
CA LYS A 314 33.24 13.06 13.68
C LYS A 314 33.43 12.69 12.21
N ARG A 315 32.35 12.71 11.42
CA ARG A 315 32.40 12.50 9.97
C ARG A 315 31.92 13.71 9.21
N ARG A 316 32.33 13.83 7.96
CA ARG A 316 31.92 14.93 7.07
C ARG A 316 30.55 14.61 6.46
N SER A 317 29.71 15.64 6.39
CA SER A 317 28.44 15.64 5.63
C SER A 317 28.61 16.67 4.52
N LYS A 318 28.62 16.20 3.26
CA LYS A 318 28.86 17.09 2.11
C LYS A 318 27.62 17.93 1.82
N ILE A 319 27.84 19.21 1.44
CA ILE A 319 26.75 20.09 1.04
C ILE A 319 26.54 19.94 -0.47
N LEU A 320 25.32 19.51 -0.85
CA LEU A 320 24.96 19.20 -2.22
C LEU A 320 23.74 20.00 -2.67
N HIS A 321 23.57 20.14 -3.98
CA HIS A 321 22.37 20.73 -4.56
C HIS A 321 21.18 19.76 -4.49
N GLY A 322 19.99 20.30 -4.12
CA GLY A 322 18.73 19.59 -4.18
C GLY A 322 17.60 20.51 -4.61
N ASP A 323 16.97 20.21 -5.76
CA ASP A 323 15.83 21.00 -6.29
C ASP A 323 14.58 20.92 -5.39
N HIS A 324 14.50 19.90 -4.54
CA HIS A 324 13.40 19.70 -3.58
C HIS A 324 13.47 20.62 -2.37
N VAL A 325 14.59 21.36 -2.20
CA VAL A 325 14.72 22.32 -1.09
C VAL A 325 13.95 23.59 -1.44
N THR A 326 12.99 23.95 -0.58
CA THR A 326 12.10 25.12 -0.73
C THR A 326 12.21 26.03 0.48
N THR A 327 11.54 27.19 0.42
CA THR A 327 11.43 28.15 1.52
C THR A 327 10.02 28.17 2.14
N GLU A 328 9.23 27.10 1.97
CA GLU A 328 7.89 27.01 2.55
C GLU A 328 7.93 26.73 4.06
N THR A 329 8.87 25.92 4.50
CA THR A 329 9.04 25.54 5.91
C THR A 329 10.51 25.20 6.21
N GLY A 330 10.87 25.15 7.49
CA GLY A 330 12.19 24.68 7.94
C GLY A 330 13.23 25.77 8.02
N THR A 331 14.39 25.53 7.39
CA THR A 331 15.58 26.43 7.38
C THR A 331 16.09 26.72 5.96
N GLY A 332 15.54 26.04 4.95
CA GLY A 332 16.05 26.04 3.59
C GLY A 332 17.24 25.07 3.37
N CYS A 333 17.43 24.14 4.29
CA CYS A 333 18.49 23.13 4.20
C CYS A 333 17.94 21.77 4.66
#